data_450d7f0803511f11227932a5a1c15e2a
#
_entry.id   450d7f0803511f11227932a5a1c15e2a
#
_cell.length_a   1.000
_cell.length_b   1.000
_cell.length_c   1.000
_cell.angle_alpha   90.00
_cell.angle_beta   90.00
_cell.angle_gamma   90.00
#
_symmetry.space_group_name_H-M   'P 1'
#
loop_
_entity.id
_entity.type
_entity.pdbx_description
1 polymer ?
#
loop_
_entity_poly.entity_id
_entity_poly.type
_entity_poly.pdbx_seq_one_letter_code
_entity_poly.pdbx_strand_id
1 'polypeptide(L)'
;MLLQVLILRRTQLLPDLLSAFTAAGLVGSTVLDCDGALQVLGQASVDAPPIFASLRKFMNPDQEHNKMVLTVIHDEQLPAWRSAVANIVGDITAPGTGILFSVPITNVEGLAKRKNG
;
A
#
# COMPACT_ATOMS: atom_id res chain seq x y z
N MET A 1 0.24 -16.04 -10.83
CA MET A 1 -0.36 -15.33 -9.70
C MET A 1 0.64 -14.38 -9.08
N LEU A 2 0.16 -13.27 -8.62
CA LEU A 2 0.99 -12.22 -8.02
C LEU A 2 0.42 -11.81 -6.66
N LEU A 3 1.31 -11.51 -5.72
CA LEU A 3 0.98 -10.76 -4.52
C LEU A 3 1.31 -9.30 -4.80
N GLN A 4 0.28 -8.47 -4.85
CA GLN A 4 0.45 -7.04 -4.97
C GLN A 4 0.54 -6.44 -3.58
N VAL A 5 1.59 -5.65 -3.36
CA VAL A 5 1.82 -4.97 -2.10
C VAL A 5 1.78 -3.47 -2.36
N LEU A 6 0.92 -2.78 -1.65
CA LEU A 6 0.88 -1.32 -1.67
C LEU A 6 1.05 -0.83 -0.24
N ILE A 7 2.06 -0.01 -0.01
CA ILE A 7 2.21 0.70 1.25
C ILE A 7 1.72 2.11 1.02
N LEU A 8 0.58 2.43 1.62
CA LEU A 8 -0.16 3.67 1.40
C LEU A 8 0.08 4.62 2.56
N ARG A 9 0.59 5.81 2.28
CA ARG A 9 0.82 6.83 3.28
C ARG A 9 -0.39 7.74 3.49
N ARG A 10 -1.12 8.05 2.41
CA ARG A 10 -2.36 8.83 2.49
C ARG A 10 -3.51 7.89 2.86
N THR A 11 -3.60 7.55 4.13
CA THR A 11 -4.52 6.51 4.60
C THR A 11 -5.99 6.89 4.43
N GLN A 12 -6.30 8.17 4.32
CA GLN A 12 -7.66 8.64 4.03
C GLN A 12 -8.19 8.17 2.68
N LEU A 13 -7.31 7.74 1.77
CA LEU A 13 -7.71 7.21 0.45
C LEU A 13 -8.09 5.74 0.48
N LEU A 14 -7.86 5.06 1.60
CA LEU A 14 -8.06 3.61 1.69
C LEU A 14 -9.48 3.16 1.37
N PRO A 15 -10.55 3.79 1.92
CA PRO A 15 -11.91 3.34 1.58
C PRO A 15 -12.21 3.43 0.08
N ASP A 16 -11.82 4.52 -0.56
CA ASP A 16 -12.03 4.70 -2.00
C ASP A 16 -11.23 3.70 -2.81
N LEU A 17 -10.00 3.40 -2.38
CA LEU A 17 -9.16 2.42 -3.04
C LEU A 17 -9.78 1.02 -2.97
N LEU A 18 -10.25 0.61 -1.80
CA LEU A 18 -10.88 -0.69 -1.64
C LEU A 18 -12.17 -0.79 -2.45
N SER A 19 -12.94 0.30 -2.55
CA SER A 19 -14.12 0.36 -3.41
C SER A 19 -13.75 0.20 -4.89
N ALA A 20 -12.67 0.86 -5.33
CA ALA A 20 -12.19 0.74 -6.70
C ALA A 20 -11.73 -0.68 -7.02
N PHE A 21 -11.02 -1.33 -6.09
CA PHE A 21 -10.63 -2.72 -6.25
C PHE A 21 -11.85 -3.63 -6.39
N THR A 22 -12.82 -3.46 -5.53
CA THR A 22 -14.05 -4.26 -5.56
C THR A 22 -14.79 -4.07 -6.89
N ALA A 23 -14.93 -2.84 -7.36
CA ALA A 23 -15.58 -2.54 -8.63
C ALA A 23 -14.85 -3.16 -9.82
N ALA A 24 -13.54 -3.33 -9.71
CA ALA A 24 -12.72 -3.96 -10.75
C ALA A 24 -12.68 -5.49 -10.63
N GLY A 25 -13.41 -6.07 -9.70
CA GLY A 25 -13.41 -7.52 -9.47
C GLY A 25 -12.21 -8.02 -8.68
N LEU A 26 -11.46 -7.11 -8.08
CA LEU A 26 -10.28 -7.44 -7.26
C LEU A 26 -10.70 -7.53 -5.81
N VAL A 27 -11.23 -8.69 -5.43
CA VAL A 27 -11.70 -8.95 -4.06
C VAL A 27 -10.60 -9.65 -3.27
N GLY A 28 -10.68 -9.56 -1.95
CA GLY A 28 -9.77 -10.30 -1.10
C GLY A 28 -8.48 -9.56 -0.75
N SER A 29 -8.56 -8.25 -0.60
CA SER A 29 -7.44 -7.48 -0.04
C SER A 29 -7.37 -7.62 1.47
N THR A 30 -6.16 -7.71 1.99
CA THR A 30 -5.89 -7.70 3.44
C THR A 30 -5.18 -6.39 3.78
N VAL A 31 -5.63 -5.74 4.83
CA VAL A 31 -5.09 -4.45 5.24
C VAL A 31 -4.41 -4.58 6.60
N LEU A 32 -3.21 -4.03 6.71
CA LEU A 32 -2.40 -4.06 7.92
C LEU A 32 -1.89 -2.65 8.21
N ASP A 33 -1.77 -2.33 9.49
CA ASP A 33 -1.04 -1.13 9.88
C ASP A 33 0.46 -1.40 9.77
N CYS A 34 1.22 -0.42 9.32
CA CYS A 34 2.68 -0.54 9.23
C CYS A 34 3.32 0.83 9.40
N ASP A 35 4.60 0.83 9.74
CA ASP A 35 5.38 2.04 9.95
C ASP A 35 6.63 2.02 9.09
N GLY A 36 6.97 3.18 8.52
CA GLY A 36 8.25 3.35 7.86
C GLY A 36 9.38 3.51 8.87
N ALA A 37 10.58 3.16 8.47
CA ALA A 37 11.76 3.23 9.36
C ALA A 37 11.99 4.66 9.89
N LEU A 38 11.85 5.67 9.03
CA LEU A 38 12.02 7.06 9.44
C LEU A 38 10.94 7.52 10.41
N GLN A 39 9.71 7.01 10.22
CA GLN A 39 8.60 7.30 11.11
C GLN A 39 8.86 6.76 12.51
N VAL A 40 9.32 5.51 12.61
CA VAL A 40 9.68 4.88 13.89
C VAL A 40 10.81 5.63 14.57
N LEU A 41 11.86 5.97 13.84
CA LEU A 41 13.01 6.71 14.36
C LEU A 41 12.61 8.11 14.82
N GLY A 42 11.71 8.77 14.09
CA GLY A 42 11.23 10.10 14.46
C GLY A 42 10.41 10.11 15.74
N GLN A 43 9.69 9.04 16.04
CA GLN A 43 8.89 8.91 17.24
C GLN A 43 9.71 8.46 18.46
N ALA A 44 10.72 7.64 18.23
CA ALA A 44 11.40 6.92 19.31
C ALA A 44 12.50 7.74 19.98
N SER A 45 12.92 8.89 19.48
CA SER A 45 14.25 9.33 19.81
C SER A 45 14.40 10.81 20.06
N VAL A 46 14.64 11.14 21.33
CA VAL A 46 15.23 12.40 21.75
C VAL A 46 16.69 12.49 21.26
N ASP A 47 17.34 11.34 21.01
CA ASP A 47 18.76 11.23 20.68
C ASP A 47 19.03 10.89 19.20
N ALA A 48 18.07 11.16 18.32
CA ALA A 48 18.27 10.94 16.89
C ALA A 48 19.43 11.78 16.36
N PRO A 49 20.32 11.21 15.52
CA PRO A 49 21.37 11.99 14.90
C PRO A 49 20.81 13.23 14.18
N PRO A 50 21.59 14.32 14.12
CA PRO A 50 21.10 15.59 13.51
C PRO A 50 20.59 15.43 12.07
N ILE A 51 21.08 14.44 11.34
CA ILE A 51 20.61 14.14 9.98
C ILE A 51 19.11 13.83 9.95
N PHE A 52 18.58 13.22 11.01
CA PHE A 52 17.15 12.92 11.09
C PHE A 52 16.29 14.16 11.31
N ALA A 53 16.85 15.21 11.91
CA ALA A 53 16.14 16.47 12.06
C ALA A 53 15.80 17.08 10.71
N SER A 54 16.69 16.99 9.71
CA SER A 54 16.41 17.46 8.36
C SER A 54 15.41 16.58 7.63
N LEU A 55 15.32 15.30 7.98
CA LEU A 55 14.37 14.36 7.37
C LEU A 55 12.97 14.49 7.97
N ARG A 56 12.84 15.03 9.17
CA ARG A 56 11.54 15.17 9.86
C ARG A 56 10.53 16.00 9.06
N LYS A 57 10.99 16.93 8.25
CA LYS A 57 10.10 17.73 7.40
C LYS A 57 9.38 16.90 6.33
N PHE A 58 9.91 15.72 6.00
CA PHE A 58 9.29 14.78 5.06
C PHE A 58 8.39 13.77 5.76
N MET A 59 8.30 13.83 7.10
CA MET A 59 7.49 12.94 7.90
C MET A 59 6.21 13.66 8.28
N ASN A 60 5.14 12.90 8.38
CA ASN A 60 3.88 13.43 8.89
C ASN A 60 3.73 12.98 10.35
N PRO A 61 4.05 13.86 11.34
CA PRO A 61 4.02 13.45 12.74
C PRO A 61 2.62 13.14 13.26
N ASP A 62 1.59 13.63 12.57
CA ASP A 62 0.19 13.40 12.96
C ASP A 62 -0.37 12.11 12.40
N GLN A 63 0.35 11.47 11.48
CA GLN A 63 -0.06 10.20 10.91
C GLN A 63 0.43 9.06 11.80
N GLU A 64 -0.50 8.32 12.41
CA GLU A 64 -0.15 7.23 13.31
C GLU A 64 0.53 6.07 12.59
N HIS A 65 -0.07 5.60 11.50
CA HIS A 65 0.42 4.45 10.74
C HIS A 65 0.19 4.62 9.26
N ASN A 66 1.04 3.97 8.47
CA ASN A 66 0.73 3.70 7.07
C ASN A 66 -0.18 2.48 6.99
N LYS A 67 -0.77 2.26 5.83
CA LYS A 67 -1.58 1.06 5.57
C LYS A 67 -0.88 0.22 4.51
N MET A 68 -0.67 -1.06 4.82
CA MET A 68 -0.19 -2.03 3.85
C MET A 68 -1.38 -2.79 3.32
N VAL A 69 -1.57 -2.78 2.01
CA VAL A 69 -2.66 -3.47 1.34
C VAL A 69 -2.07 -4.62 0.53
N LEU A 70 -2.45 -5.83 0.89
CA LEU A 70 -2.02 -7.06 0.23
C LEU A 70 -3.17 -7.57 -0.64
N THR A 71 -2.93 -7.80 -1.92
CA THR A 71 -3.94 -8.33 -2.82
C THR A 71 -3.34 -9.44 -3.66
N VAL A 72 -3.91 -10.64 -3.59
CA VAL A 72 -3.52 -11.75 -4.45
C VAL A 72 -4.35 -11.66 -5.72
N ILE A 73 -3.66 -11.61 -6.87
CA ILE A 73 -4.32 -11.48 -8.16
C ILE A 73 -3.79 -12.48 -9.17
N HIS A 74 -4.57 -12.73 -10.21
CA HIS A 74 -4.08 -13.39 -11.41
C HIS A 74 -3.23 -12.41 -12.22
N ASP A 75 -2.28 -12.93 -12.99
CA ASP A 75 -1.36 -12.08 -13.75
C ASP A 75 -2.10 -11.12 -14.68
N GLU A 76 -3.18 -11.57 -15.31
CA GLU A 76 -3.98 -10.75 -16.22
C GLU A 76 -4.78 -9.63 -15.53
N GLN A 77 -4.88 -9.67 -14.22
CA GLN A 77 -5.55 -8.62 -13.44
C GLN A 77 -4.62 -7.46 -13.08
N LEU A 78 -3.34 -7.58 -13.36
CA LEU A 78 -2.37 -6.55 -12.98
C LEU A 78 -2.71 -5.17 -13.58
N PRO A 79 -3.07 -5.06 -14.87
CA PRO A 79 -3.45 -3.74 -15.40
C PRO A 79 -4.63 -3.11 -14.68
N ALA A 80 -5.65 -3.90 -14.31
CA ALA A 80 -6.81 -3.40 -13.58
C ALA A 80 -6.42 -2.93 -12.17
N TRP A 81 -5.56 -3.69 -11.48
CA TRP A 81 -5.06 -3.31 -10.17
C TRP A 81 -4.27 -1.99 -10.23
N ARG A 82 -3.37 -1.87 -11.21
CA ARG A 82 -2.58 -0.66 -11.38
C ARG A 82 -3.44 0.55 -11.73
N SER A 83 -4.46 0.37 -12.57
CA SER A 83 -5.38 1.44 -12.92
C SER A 83 -6.17 1.93 -11.71
N ALA A 84 -6.65 1.02 -10.87
CA ALA A 84 -7.36 1.39 -9.65
C ALA A 84 -6.47 2.22 -8.72
N VAL A 85 -5.22 1.79 -8.53
CA VAL A 85 -4.28 2.55 -7.70
C VAL A 85 -4.01 3.93 -8.31
N ALA A 86 -3.74 4.00 -9.60
CA ALA A 86 -3.44 5.27 -10.27
C ALA A 86 -4.62 6.24 -10.19
N ASN A 87 -5.84 5.75 -10.32
CA ASN A 87 -7.03 6.60 -10.28
C ASN A 87 -7.31 7.17 -8.90
N ILE A 88 -7.02 6.42 -7.85
CA ILE A 88 -7.33 6.84 -6.48
C ILE A 88 -6.13 7.51 -5.82
N VAL A 89 -4.95 6.93 -5.95
CA VAL A 89 -3.74 7.40 -5.26
C VAL A 89 -2.99 8.44 -6.08
N GLY A 90 -3.10 8.35 -7.40
CA GLY A 90 -2.39 9.25 -8.30
C GLY A 90 -0.97 8.76 -8.58
N ASP A 91 -0.04 9.68 -8.72
CA ASP A 91 1.35 9.36 -9.03
C ASP A 91 2.05 8.79 -7.82
N ILE A 92 2.29 7.47 -7.86
CA ILE A 92 2.95 6.76 -6.75
C ILE A 92 4.39 7.23 -6.54
N THR A 93 5.01 7.83 -7.55
CA THR A 93 6.39 8.33 -7.43
C THR A 93 6.46 9.68 -6.72
N ALA A 94 5.32 10.34 -6.52
CA ALA A 94 5.29 11.61 -5.80
C ALA A 94 5.69 11.39 -4.33
N PRO A 95 6.46 12.31 -3.73
CA PRO A 95 6.88 12.17 -2.34
C PRO A 95 5.70 12.02 -1.38
N GLY A 96 5.82 11.13 -0.40
CA GLY A 96 4.80 10.95 0.63
C GLY A 96 3.58 10.16 0.19
N THR A 97 3.60 9.55 -0.99
CA THR A 97 2.47 8.79 -1.52
C THR A 97 2.51 7.33 -1.09
N GLY A 98 3.64 6.67 -1.25
CA GLY A 98 3.81 5.28 -0.89
C GLY A 98 4.73 4.53 -1.83
N ILE A 99 4.62 3.21 -1.77
CA ILE A 99 5.38 2.31 -2.64
C ILE A 99 4.49 1.12 -2.98
N LEU A 100 4.63 0.63 -4.20
CA LEU A 100 3.96 -0.60 -4.62
C LEU A 100 4.94 -1.52 -5.32
N PHE A 101 4.70 -2.82 -5.17
CA PHE A 101 5.50 -3.82 -5.87
C PHE A 101 4.74 -5.12 -6.01
N SER A 102 5.23 -5.98 -6.90
CA SER A 102 4.63 -7.29 -7.17
C SER A 102 5.60 -8.38 -6.76
N VAL A 103 5.05 -9.44 -6.17
CA VAL A 103 5.81 -10.63 -5.79
C VAL A 103 5.19 -11.83 -6.48
N PRO A 104 5.95 -12.63 -7.25
CA PRO A 104 5.41 -13.86 -7.82
C PRO A 104 5.00 -14.85 -6.74
N ILE A 105 3.86 -15.50 -6.94
CA ILE A 105 3.35 -16.52 -6.04
C ILE A 105 3.41 -17.88 -6.74
N THR A 106 4.01 -18.86 -6.09
CA THR A 106 4.13 -20.21 -6.63
C THR A 106 2.97 -21.11 -6.26
N ASN A 107 2.31 -20.84 -5.12
CA ASN A 107 1.17 -21.64 -4.67
C ASN A 107 0.23 -20.80 -3.82
N VAL A 108 -1.09 -20.94 -4.06
CA VAL A 108 -2.13 -20.26 -3.30
C VAL A 108 -3.23 -21.25 -2.99
N GLU A 109 -3.65 -21.29 -1.73
CA GLU A 109 -4.81 -22.06 -1.30
C GLU A 109 -5.76 -21.11 -0.55
N GLY A 110 -7.05 -21.37 -0.65
CA GLY A 110 -8.05 -20.56 0.06
C GLY A 110 -8.49 -19.30 -0.66
N LEU A 111 -8.08 -19.13 -1.91
CA LEU A 111 -8.49 -17.97 -2.70
C LEU A 111 -9.92 -18.19 -3.22
N ALA A 112 -10.76 -17.14 -3.13
CA ALA A 112 -12.11 -17.20 -3.67
C ALA A 112 -12.09 -17.42 -5.19
N LYS A 113 -13.03 -18.23 -5.70
CA LYS A 113 -13.14 -18.46 -7.13
C LYS A 113 -13.59 -17.19 -7.83
N ARG A 114 -13.02 -16.94 -9.02
CA ARG A 114 -13.49 -15.85 -9.88
C ARG A 114 -14.90 -16.15 -10.35
N LYS A 115 -15.75 -15.10 -10.36
CA LYS A 115 -17.16 -15.24 -10.77
C LYS A 115 -17.34 -15.78 -12.19
N ASN A 116 -16.39 -15.57 -13.07
CA ASN A 116 -16.49 -15.90 -14.49
C ASN A 116 -15.43 -16.90 -14.95
N GLY A 117 -15.00 -17.77 -14.07
CA GLY A 117 -14.02 -18.71 -14.56
C GLY A 117 -13.61 -19.79 -13.66
#